data_4dd80c0695cb49ccd5059c8dd2b1e8e5
#
_entry.id   4dd80c0695cb49ccd5059c8dd2b1e8e5
#
_cell.length_a   1.000
_cell.length_b   1.000
_cell.length_c   1.000
_cell.angle_alpha   90.00
_cell.angle_beta   90.00
_cell.angle_gamma   90.00
#
_symmetry.space_group_name_H-M   'P 1'
#
loop_
_entity.id
_entity.type
_entity.pdbx_description
1 polymer ?
#
loop_
_entity_poly.entity_id
_entity_poly.type
_entity_poly.pdbx_seq_one_letter_code
_entity_poly.pdbx_strand_id
1 'polypeptide(L)'
;MLPGVVPTNDWGYTWGNGPVWDSVIINVPYYVYKFCGRTDIIEENSDMIYRYLKFIADIKRNEKGLVEFGLGDWCQPYRHNNNPDSPLLFTASSQIYEATLKAAFLFELIQKEKEKNYGR
;
A
#
# COMPACT_ATOMS: atom_id res chain seq x y z
N MET A 1 3.69 8.25 -4.71
CA MET A 1 2.45 7.84 -5.38
C MET A 1 2.83 6.93 -6.53
N LEU A 2 2.14 5.81 -6.67
CA LEU A 2 2.32 4.87 -7.78
C LEU A 2 1.25 5.12 -8.85
N PRO A 3 1.55 4.88 -10.15
CA PRO A 3 0.50 4.85 -11.16
C PRO A 3 -0.41 3.63 -10.93
N GLY A 4 -1.70 3.78 -11.23
CA GLY A 4 -2.67 2.68 -11.06
C GLY A 4 -2.47 1.51 -12.03
N VAL A 5 -1.78 1.75 -13.15
CA VAL A 5 -1.43 0.74 -14.15
C VAL A 5 0.05 0.87 -14.52
N VAL A 6 0.78 -0.26 -14.51
CA VAL A 6 2.21 -0.31 -14.85
C VAL A 6 2.45 -1.45 -15.86
N PRO A 7 3.02 -1.16 -17.04
CA PRO A 7 3.32 0.17 -17.57
C PRO A 7 2.05 0.98 -17.80
N THR A 8 2.12 2.30 -17.63
CA THR A 8 0.95 3.15 -17.83
C THR A 8 0.54 3.11 -19.29
N ASN A 9 -0.75 2.87 -19.51
CA ASN A 9 -1.37 3.07 -20.79
C ASN A 9 -1.73 4.57 -20.96
N ASP A 10 -2.52 4.93 -21.95
CA ASP A 10 -2.96 6.31 -22.24
C ASP A 10 -3.76 6.98 -21.10
N TRP A 11 -3.97 6.29 -19.98
CA TRP A 11 -4.70 6.78 -18.81
C TRP A 11 -3.87 7.72 -17.92
N GLY A 12 -2.56 7.80 -18.12
CA GLY A 12 -1.67 8.67 -17.34
C GLY A 12 -1.35 8.16 -15.93
N TYR A 13 -0.52 8.93 -15.23
CA TYR A 13 0.00 8.55 -13.90
C TYR A 13 -0.96 8.78 -12.74
N THR A 14 -1.98 9.60 -12.92
CA THR A 14 -2.91 9.98 -11.85
C THR A 14 -4.17 9.13 -11.80
N TRP A 15 -4.42 8.32 -12.82
CA TRP A 15 -5.57 7.46 -12.86
C TRP A 15 -5.36 6.18 -12.04
N GLY A 16 -6.36 5.80 -11.25
CA GLY A 16 -6.38 4.52 -10.54
C GLY A 16 -5.44 4.42 -9.36
N ASN A 17 -4.89 5.54 -8.89
CA ASN A 17 -4.02 5.57 -7.72
C ASN A 17 -4.82 5.68 -6.41
N GLY A 18 -4.09 5.68 -5.30
CA GLY A 18 -4.64 5.83 -3.95
C GLY A 18 -4.41 4.60 -3.08
N PRO A 19 -4.63 4.72 -1.77
CA PRO A 19 -4.23 3.71 -0.79
C PRO A 19 -4.75 2.30 -1.04
N VAL A 20 -5.93 2.17 -1.64
CA VAL A 20 -6.51 0.85 -1.97
C VAL A 20 -5.67 0.11 -3.02
N TRP A 21 -5.09 0.83 -3.97
CA TRP A 21 -4.31 0.25 -5.07
C TRP A 21 -2.81 0.38 -4.85
N ASP A 22 -2.34 1.53 -4.38
CA ASP A 22 -0.92 1.79 -4.15
C ASP A 22 -0.32 0.89 -3.07
N SER A 23 -1.12 0.39 -2.13
CA SER A 23 -0.68 -0.51 -1.06
C SER A 23 -0.07 -1.82 -1.55
N VAL A 24 -0.18 -2.14 -2.84
CA VAL A 24 0.52 -3.26 -3.48
C VAL A 24 2.01 -3.27 -3.17
N ILE A 25 2.62 -2.09 -3.01
CA ILE A 25 4.04 -1.93 -2.66
C ILE A 25 4.41 -2.58 -1.31
N ILE A 26 3.44 -2.71 -0.41
CA ILE A 26 3.57 -3.37 0.89
C ILE A 26 2.98 -4.77 0.84
N ASN A 27 1.81 -4.92 0.21
CA ASN A 27 1.08 -6.18 0.16
C ASN A 27 1.87 -7.28 -0.56
N VAL A 28 2.54 -6.97 -1.68
CA VAL A 28 3.32 -7.98 -2.41
C VAL A 28 4.47 -8.53 -1.57
N PRO A 29 5.40 -7.72 -1.01
CA PRO A 29 6.44 -8.24 -0.12
C PRO A 29 5.88 -9.01 1.08
N TYR A 30 4.79 -8.51 1.68
CA TYR A 30 4.15 -9.17 2.82
C TYR A 30 3.67 -10.58 2.47
N TYR A 31 2.93 -10.75 1.38
CA TYR A 31 2.42 -12.06 0.99
C TYR A 31 3.50 -12.99 0.44
N VAL A 32 4.51 -12.47 -0.26
CA VAL A 32 5.67 -13.28 -0.65
C VAL A 32 6.38 -13.85 0.58
N TYR A 33 6.56 -13.05 1.63
CA TYR A 33 7.07 -13.57 2.88
C TYR A 33 6.14 -14.63 3.51
N LYS A 34 4.85 -14.34 3.61
CA LYS A 34 3.87 -15.24 4.25
C LYS A 34 3.76 -16.60 3.58
N PHE A 35 3.88 -16.66 2.25
CA PHE A 35 3.72 -17.91 1.49
C PHE A 35 5.04 -18.58 1.12
N CYS A 36 6.12 -17.83 0.99
CA CYS A 36 7.41 -18.35 0.51
C CYS A 36 8.55 -18.22 1.53
N GLY A 37 8.34 -17.50 2.65
CA GLY A 37 9.38 -17.26 3.66
C GLY A 37 10.52 -16.35 3.20
N ARG A 38 10.41 -15.68 2.04
CA ARG A 38 11.44 -14.84 1.46
C ARG A 38 11.49 -13.46 2.12
N THR A 39 12.66 -13.05 2.58
CA THR A 39 12.93 -11.73 3.18
C THR A 39 13.68 -10.79 2.25
N ASP A 40 14.39 -11.33 1.25
CA ASP A 40 15.18 -10.57 0.28
C ASP A 40 14.37 -9.50 -0.44
N ILE A 41 13.16 -9.82 -0.89
CA ILE A 41 12.26 -8.84 -1.53
C ILE A 41 11.88 -7.67 -0.61
N ILE A 42 11.84 -7.88 0.71
CA ILE A 42 11.56 -6.82 1.67
C ILE A 42 12.77 -5.91 1.79
N GLU A 43 13.97 -6.49 1.92
CA GLU A 43 15.22 -5.74 2.06
C GLU A 43 15.50 -4.89 0.81
N GLU A 44 15.38 -5.49 -0.38
CA GLU A 44 15.59 -4.81 -1.66
C GLU A 44 14.61 -3.65 -1.88
N ASN A 45 13.39 -3.74 -1.36
CA ASN A 45 12.34 -2.73 -1.54
C ASN A 45 12.09 -1.86 -0.30
N SER A 46 12.87 -1.99 0.74
CA SER A 46 12.65 -1.29 2.02
C SER A 46 12.60 0.25 1.89
N ASP A 47 13.46 0.83 1.06
CA ASP A 47 13.46 2.28 0.80
C ASP A 47 12.17 2.72 0.08
N MET A 48 11.71 1.95 -0.88
CA MET A 48 10.46 2.24 -1.60
C MET A 48 9.25 2.14 -0.66
N ILE A 49 9.20 1.13 0.21
CA ILE A 49 8.17 0.97 1.24
C ILE A 49 8.19 2.17 2.19
N TYR A 50 9.37 2.58 2.65
CA TYR A 50 9.53 3.73 3.54
C TYR A 50 9.04 5.04 2.91
N ARG A 51 9.40 5.31 1.65
CA ARG A 51 8.93 6.49 0.92
C ARG A 51 7.42 6.48 0.75
N TYR A 52 6.83 5.31 0.51
CA TYR A 52 5.37 5.18 0.44
C TYR A 52 4.71 5.49 1.79
N LEU A 53 5.26 4.99 2.90
CA LEU A 53 4.76 5.31 4.24
C LEU A 53 4.83 6.81 4.54
N LYS A 54 5.90 7.48 4.14
CA LYS A 54 5.98 8.94 4.24
C LYS A 54 4.90 9.63 3.41
N PHE A 55 4.71 9.20 2.17
CA PHE A 55 3.66 9.75 1.31
C PHE A 55 2.27 9.61 1.96
N ILE A 56 1.89 8.44 2.46
CA ILE A 56 0.58 8.27 3.11
C ILE A 56 0.47 9.00 4.45
N ALA A 57 1.57 9.26 5.14
CA ALA A 57 1.58 10.09 6.34
C ALA A 57 1.27 11.56 6.04
N ASP A 58 1.70 12.04 4.87
CA ASP A 58 1.52 13.42 4.43
C ASP A 58 0.19 13.67 3.71
N ILE A 59 -0.60 12.64 3.40
CA ILE A 59 -1.92 12.79 2.78
C ILE A 59 -2.84 13.60 3.70
N LYS A 60 -3.52 14.58 3.11
CA LYS A 60 -4.51 15.41 3.83
C LYS A 60 -5.60 14.54 4.46
N ARG A 61 -5.85 14.78 5.73
CA ARG A 61 -6.89 14.12 6.51
C ARG A 61 -8.01 15.10 6.88
N ASN A 62 -9.21 14.56 7.08
CA ASN A 62 -10.31 15.34 7.64
C ASN A 62 -10.14 15.55 9.17
N GLU A 63 -11.07 16.23 9.80
CA GLU A 63 -11.06 16.52 11.25
C GLU A 63 -11.04 15.26 12.14
N LYS A 64 -11.47 14.10 11.60
CA LYS A 64 -11.46 12.81 12.28
C LYS A 64 -10.20 11.98 12.00
N GLY A 65 -9.22 12.54 11.28
CA GLY A 65 -8.00 11.85 10.90
C GLY A 65 -8.15 10.87 9.74
N LEU A 66 -9.28 10.86 9.05
CA LEU A 66 -9.57 9.95 7.95
C LEU A 66 -9.16 10.54 6.60
N VAL A 67 -8.78 9.66 5.67
CA VAL A 67 -8.34 10.00 4.32
C VAL A 67 -9.43 9.71 3.32
N GLU A 68 -9.67 10.68 2.42
CA GLU A 68 -10.56 10.53 1.27
C GLU A 68 -9.76 10.81 0.00
N PHE A 69 -9.06 9.78 -0.48
CA PHE A 69 -8.16 9.90 -1.63
C PHE A 69 -8.09 8.61 -2.42
N GLY A 70 -8.08 8.73 -3.75
CA GLY A 70 -7.89 7.64 -4.68
C GLY A 70 -9.16 7.09 -5.30
N LEU A 71 -9.05 5.97 -6.00
CA LEU A 71 -10.15 5.37 -6.76
C LEU A 71 -11.14 4.57 -5.89
N GLY A 72 -10.69 4.05 -4.74
CA GLY A 72 -11.52 3.21 -3.88
C GLY A 72 -11.75 1.79 -4.44
N ASP A 73 -12.89 1.21 -4.13
CA ASP A 73 -13.35 -0.09 -4.62
C ASP A 73 -14.02 0.07 -5.99
N TRP A 74 -13.22 0.02 -7.02
CA TRP A 74 -13.67 0.25 -8.39
C TRP A 74 -14.19 -1.03 -9.04
N CYS A 75 -15.13 -0.86 -9.99
CA CYS A 75 -15.62 -1.91 -10.88
C CYS A 75 -16.55 -2.95 -10.23
N GLN A 76 -17.56 -2.46 -9.50
CA GLN A 76 -18.58 -3.35 -8.94
C GLN A 76 -19.39 -4.06 -10.03
N PRO A 77 -19.77 -5.32 -9.81
CA PRO A 77 -20.63 -6.04 -10.72
C PRO A 77 -21.96 -5.31 -10.95
N TYR A 78 -22.42 -5.34 -12.18
CA TYR A 78 -23.73 -4.79 -12.59
C TYR A 78 -23.87 -3.24 -12.52
N ARG A 79 -22.78 -2.50 -12.32
CA ARG A 79 -22.79 -1.04 -12.39
C ARG A 79 -22.01 -0.53 -13.59
N HIS A 80 -22.58 0.47 -14.26
CA HIS A 80 -21.99 1.11 -15.44
C HIS A 80 -21.28 2.43 -15.13
N ASN A 81 -21.19 2.79 -13.85
CA ASN A 81 -20.49 4.01 -13.40
C ASN A 81 -19.22 3.63 -12.65
N ASN A 82 -18.22 4.52 -12.72
CA ASN A 82 -16.95 4.36 -12.02
C ASN A 82 -17.03 4.80 -10.55
N ASN A 83 -18.23 5.01 -10.00
CA ASN A 83 -18.37 5.40 -8.61
C ASN A 83 -18.27 4.17 -7.71
N PRO A 84 -17.43 4.17 -6.69
CA PRO A 84 -17.34 3.08 -5.73
C PRO A 84 -18.64 2.93 -4.93
N ASP A 85 -19.01 1.70 -4.61
CA ASP A 85 -20.16 1.43 -3.74
C ASP A 85 -19.88 1.72 -2.28
N SER A 86 -18.64 1.47 -1.83
CA SER A 86 -18.21 1.82 -0.48
C SER A 86 -17.74 3.27 -0.40
N PRO A 87 -18.02 3.98 0.69
CA PRO A 87 -17.49 5.32 0.87
C PRO A 87 -15.97 5.33 0.75
N LEU A 88 -15.42 6.22 -0.10
CA LEU A 88 -13.98 6.35 -0.32
C LEU A 88 -13.21 6.61 0.98
N LEU A 89 -13.83 7.38 1.88
CA LEU A 89 -13.30 7.65 3.22
C LEU A 89 -13.03 6.36 4.01
N PHE A 90 -13.92 5.38 3.90
CA PHE A 90 -13.78 4.09 4.57
C PHE A 90 -12.70 3.23 3.90
N THR A 91 -12.78 3.05 2.58
CA THR A 91 -11.85 2.18 1.85
C THR A 91 -10.41 2.70 1.91
N ALA A 92 -10.19 4.00 1.70
CA ALA A 92 -8.86 4.58 1.78
C ALA A 92 -8.27 4.51 3.19
N SER A 93 -9.04 4.86 4.22
CA SER A 93 -8.54 4.87 5.59
C SER A 93 -8.27 3.46 6.14
N SER A 94 -9.15 2.50 5.88
CA SER A 94 -8.94 1.12 6.29
C SER A 94 -7.73 0.49 5.59
N GLN A 95 -7.52 0.79 4.32
CA GLN A 95 -6.35 0.30 3.58
C GLN A 95 -5.04 0.91 4.07
N ILE A 96 -5.03 2.21 4.42
CA ILE A 96 -3.86 2.84 5.05
C ILE A 96 -3.54 2.16 6.38
N TYR A 97 -4.55 1.92 7.20
CA TYR A 97 -4.37 1.25 8.49
C TYR A 97 -3.75 -0.15 8.32
N GLU A 98 -4.35 -0.97 7.45
CA GLU A 98 -3.85 -2.32 7.16
C GLU A 98 -2.43 -2.29 6.61
N ALA A 99 -2.16 -1.45 5.60
CA ALA A 99 -0.84 -1.32 4.99
C ALA A 99 0.23 -0.89 6.02
N THR A 100 -0.13 0.02 6.92
CA THR A 100 0.80 0.48 7.97
C THR A 100 1.16 -0.65 8.95
N LEU A 101 0.19 -1.46 9.37
CA LEU A 101 0.45 -2.63 10.22
C LEU A 101 1.35 -3.66 9.53
N LYS A 102 1.07 -3.96 8.26
CA LYS A 102 1.91 -4.87 7.47
C LYS A 102 3.33 -4.33 7.32
N ALA A 103 3.49 -3.05 7.01
CA ALA A 103 4.81 -2.43 6.88
C ALA A 103 5.61 -2.48 8.20
N ALA A 104 4.98 -2.19 9.33
CA ALA A 104 5.61 -2.31 10.64
C ALA A 104 6.13 -3.73 10.89
N PHE A 105 5.31 -4.74 10.58
CA PHE A 105 5.72 -6.15 10.65
C PHE A 105 6.93 -6.45 9.74
N LEU A 106 6.93 -5.96 8.49
CA LEU A 106 8.02 -6.19 7.55
C LEU A 106 9.34 -5.57 8.05
N PHE A 107 9.30 -4.34 8.56
CA PHE A 107 10.50 -3.69 9.10
C PHE A 107 11.03 -4.38 10.37
N GLU A 108 10.17 -4.81 11.26
CA GLU A 108 10.56 -5.58 12.44
C GLU A 108 11.22 -6.92 12.05
N LEU A 109 10.70 -7.57 11.01
CA LEU A 109 11.23 -8.82 10.52
C LEU A 109 12.66 -8.67 9.99
N ILE A 110 12.91 -7.71 9.10
CA ILE A 110 14.26 -7.50 8.55
C ILE A 110 15.26 -7.00 9.60
N GLN A 111 14.83 -6.26 10.60
CA GLN A 111 15.68 -5.88 11.72
C GLN A 111 16.11 -7.13 12.51
N LYS A 112 15.19 -8.01 12.87
CA LYS A 112 15.50 -9.26 13.57
C LYS A 112 16.45 -10.17 12.78
N GLU A 113 16.30 -10.27 11.47
CA GLU A 113 17.20 -11.04 10.62
C GLU A 113 18.62 -10.45 10.60
N LYS A 114 18.74 -9.11 10.53
CA LYS A 114 20.04 -8.44 10.63
C LYS A 114 20.73 -8.72 11.97
N GLU A 115 20.00 -8.59 13.09
CA GLU A 115 20.55 -8.86 14.43
C GLU A 115 21.07 -10.30 14.57
N LYS A 116 20.36 -11.31 14.03
CA LYS A 116 20.81 -12.69 14.00
C LYS A 116 22.12 -12.88 13.22
N ASN A 117 22.27 -12.17 12.11
CA ASN A 117 23.45 -12.28 11.25
C ASN A 117 24.69 -11.55 11.82
N TYR A 118 24.50 -10.50 12.61
CA TYR A 118 25.60 -9.80 13.30
C TYR A 118 26.02 -10.46 14.63
N GLY A 119 25.20 -11.33 15.20
CA GLY A 119 25.50 -12.06 16.45
C GLY A 119 26.21 -13.39 16.25
N ARG A 120 26.61 -13.71 15.03
CA ARG A 120 27.41 -14.89 14.69
C ARG A 120 28.80 -14.47 14.26
#